data_c9d3fbe9eb38c0845f9b06e93cecc8ba
#
_entry.id   c9d3fbe9eb38c0845f9b06e93cecc8ba
#
_cell.length_a   1.000
_cell.length_b   1.000
_cell.length_c   1.000
_cell.angle_alpha   90.00
_cell.angle_beta   90.00
_cell.angle_gamma   90.00
#
_symmetry.space_group_name_H-M   'P 1'
#
loop_
_entity.id
_entity.type
_entity.pdbx_description
1 polymer ?
#
loop_
_entity_poly.entity_id
_entity_poly.type
_entity_poly.pdbx_seq_one_letter_code
_entity_poly.pdbx_strand_id
1 'polypeptide(L)'
;MHAAIRFLTAATLFAGLPALPLVHAHGDVQPQPVDVSTLRPLGEALLEENPYRGDPEAIRVGTSGYAQNCARCHGLQAISGGMSPDLREMDSDKENDKFYLSVTLKGRARNGKVYMPPYKETLSQEAIWAIRSYTESRPKE
;
A
#
# COMPACT_ATOMS: atom_id res chain seq x y z
N MET A 1 53.01 -63.08 20.99
CA MET A 1 51.73 -62.90 20.30
C MET A 1 51.15 -61.51 20.72
N HIS A 2 51.33 -60.47 19.89
CA HIS A 2 50.85 -59.12 20.24
C HIS A 2 49.76 -58.75 19.24
N ALA A 3 48.52 -58.67 19.73
CA ALA A 3 47.36 -58.22 18.94
C ALA A 3 47.33 -56.68 18.89
N ALA A 4 47.47 -56.12 17.71
CA ALA A 4 47.37 -54.70 17.47
C ALA A 4 45.90 -54.31 17.25
N ILE A 5 45.32 -53.53 18.17
CA ILE A 5 43.96 -52.95 18.06
C ILE A 5 44.09 -51.69 17.21
N ARG A 6 43.45 -51.69 16.02
CA ARG A 6 43.34 -50.53 15.15
C ARG A 6 42.09 -49.74 15.54
N PHE A 7 42.25 -48.51 16.09
CA PHE A 7 41.16 -47.56 16.27
C PHE A 7 40.82 -46.92 14.93
N LEU A 8 39.59 -47.16 14.42
CA LEU A 8 39.01 -46.40 13.33
C LEU A 8 38.43 -45.10 13.92
N THR A 9 39.02 -43.97 13.56
CA THR A 9 38.44 -42.66 13.83
C THR A 9 37.41 -42.34 12.74
N ALA A 10 36.14 -42.34 13.12
CA ALA A 10 35.07 -41.86 12.23
C ALA A 10 35.07 -40.31 12.21
N ALA A 11 35.42 -39.75 11.08
CA ALA A 11 35.29 -38.30 10.85
C ALA A 11 33.84 -37.99 10.52
N THR A 12 33.13 -37.34 11.43
CA THR A 12 31.79 -36.79 11.18
C THR A 12 31.88 -35.52 10.37
N LEU A 13 31.50 -35.60 9.08
CA LEU A 13 31.28 -34.43 8.26
C LEU A 13 30.00 -33.71 8.75
N PHE A 14 30.18 -32.56 9.39
CA PHE A 14 29.09 -31.62 9.65
C PHE A 14 28.82 -30.88 8.34
N ALA A 15 27.81 -31.30 7.57
CA ALA A 15 27.31 -30.56 6.43
C ALA A 15 26.58 -29.32 6.97
N GLY A 16 27.21 -28.15 6.79
CA GLY A 16 26.59 -26.86 7.14
C GLY A 16 25.34 -26.63 6.30
N LEU A 17 24.16 -26.63 6.92
CA LEU A 17 22.93 -26.15 6.28
C LEU A 17 23.10 -24.67 5.94
N PRO A 18 22.81 -24.23 4.69
CA PRO A 18 22.76 -22.82 4.38
C PRO A 18 21.66 -22.16 5.22
N ALA A 19 22.02 -21.10 5.96
CA ALA A 19 21.06 -20.27 6.67
C ALA A 19 20.15 -19.61 5.64
N LEU A 20 18.88 -20.05 5.58
CA LEU A 20 17.86 -19.40 4.77
C LEU A 20 17.61 -18.00 5.36
N PRO A 21 17.60 -16.95 4.53
CA PRO A 21 17.25 -15.61 5.01
C PRO A 21 15.82 -15.65 5.56
N LEU A 22 15.64 -15.19 6.80
CA LEU A 22 14.33 -14.94 7.39
C LEU A 22 13.62 -13.86 6.56
N VAL A 23 12.76 -14.28 5.65
CA VAL A 23 11.88 -13.36 4.93
C VAL A 23 10.86 -12.84 5.94
N HIS A 24 11.02 -11.57 6.36
CA HIS A 24 10.05 -10.89 7.20
C HIS A 24 8.78 -10.61 6.38
N ALA A 25 7.77 -11.45 6.53
CA ALA A 25 6.48 -11.35 5.82
C ALA A 25 5.62 -10.15 6.26
N HIS A 26 6.09 -9.34 7.21
CA HIS A 26 5.43 -8.13 7.69
C HIS A 26 6.20 -6.89 7.23
N GLY A 27 6.33 -6.73 5.89
CA GLY A 27 6.88 -5.49 5.34
C GLY A 27 5.92 -4.32 5.59
N ASP A 28 6.45 -3.16 5.99
CA ASP A 28 5.74 -1.90 5.97
C ASP A 28 5.16 -1.67 4.57
N VAL A 29 3.96 -1.07 4.50
CA VAL A 29 3.37 -0.70 3.21
C VAL A 29 4.28 0.33 2.57
N GLN A 30 4.94 -0.06 1.49
CA GLN A 30 5.75 0.86 0.70
C GLN A 30 4.85 1.47 -0.39
N PRO A 31 4.68 2.81 -0.41
CA PRO A 31 3.94 3.47 -1.47
C PRO A 31 4.48 3.11 -2.85
N GLN A 32 3.57 2.86 -3.80
CA GLN A 32 3.91 2.52 -5.18
C GLN A 32 3.44 3.62 -6.14
N PRO A 33 4.26 4.04 -7.12
CA PRO A 33 3.84 4.99 -8.12
C PRO A 33 2.69 4.43 -8.96
N VAL A 34 1.83 5.33 -9.45
CA VAL A 34 0.68 4.99 -10.30
C VAL A 34 0.88 5.67 -11.66
N ASP A 35 0.71 4.91 -12.73
CA ASP A 35 0.72 5.47 -14.08
C ASP A 35 -0.54 6.29 -14.33
N VAL A 36 -0.35 7.58 -14.52
CA VAL A 36 -1.40 8.58 -14.77
C VAL A 36 -1.34 9.18 -16.17
N SER A 37 -0.53 8.60 -17.06
CA SER A 37 -0.25 9.14 -18.40
C SER A 37 -1.49 9.33 -19.29
N THR A 38 -2.57 8.62 -18.99
CA THR A 38 -3.85 8.72 -19.72
C THR A 38 -4.79 9.77 -19.12
N LEU A 39 -4.47 10.34 -17.96
CA LEU A 39 -5.30 11.35 -17.32
C LEU A 39 -4.98 12.75 -17.79
N ARG A 40 -5.97 13.64 -17.74
CA ARG A 40 -5.77 15.05 -17.96
C ARG A 40 -4.85 15.62 -16.87
N PRO A 41 -3.75 16.31 -17.21
CA PRO A 41 -2.86 16.91 -16.22
C PRO A 41 -3.59 17.95 -15.35
N LEU A 42 -3.27 18.00 -14.06
CA LEU A 42 -3.86 18.94 -13.11
C LEU A 42 -2.97 20.16 -12.81
N GLY A 43 -1.69 20.10 -13.24
CA GLY A 43 -0.72 21.14 -12.97
C GLY A 43 -0.09 21.04 -11.59
N GLU A 44 0.68 22.06 -11.18
CA GLU A 44 1.49 22.02 -9.94
C GLU A 44 0.70 22.42 -8.69
N ALA A 45 -0.33 23.24 -8.85
CA ALA A 45 -1.16 23.69 -7.72
C ALA A 45 -2.06 22.56 -7.23
N LEU A 46 -1.99 22.26 -5.94
CA LEU A 46 -2.86 21.26 -5.34
C LEU A 46 -4.32 21.72 -5.35
N LEU A 47 -5.18 20.90 -5.94
CA LEU A 47 -6.62 21.12 -5.93
C LEU A 47 -7.20 20.55 -4.63
N GLU A 48 -8.19 21.26 -4.07
CA GLU A 48 -8.83 20.89 -2.80
C GLU A 48 -10.14 20.11 -2.99
N GLU A 49 -10.53 19.88 -4.24
CA GLU A 49 -11.75 19.17 -4.62
C GLU A 49 -11.44 18.22 -5.77
N ASN A 50 -12.05 17.04 -5.78
CA ASN A 50 -11.77 16.00 -6.76
C ASN A 50 -12.16 16.45 -8.18
N PRO A 51 -11.19 16.75 -9.07
CA PRO A 51 -11.47 17.24 -10.42
C PRO A 51 -11.83 16.13 -11.41
N TYR A 52 -11.73 14.86 -10.96
CA TYR A 52 -12.00 13.66 -11.75
C TYR A 52 -13.26 12.92 -11.29
N ARG A 53 -14.08 13.53 -10.43
CA ARG A 53 -15.30 12.89 -9.92
C ARG A 53 -16.18 12.41 -11.06
N GLY A 54 -16.47 11.12 -11.10
CA GLY A 54 -17.28 10.48 -12.12
C GLY A 54 -16.59 10.25 -13.47
N ASP A 55 -15.30 10.60 -13.62
CA ASP A 55 -14.54 10.33 -14.83
C ASP A 55 -14.22 8.82 -14.94
N PRO A 56 -14.68 8.10 -15.98
CA PRO A 56 -14.46 6.67 -16.13
C PRO A 56 -12.98 6.29 -16.25
N GLU A 57 -12.17 7.12 -16.90
CA GLU A 57 -10.74 6.86 -17.05
C GLU A 57 -10.00 7.04 -15.71
N ALA A 58 -10.34 8.07 -14.96
CA ALA A 58 -9.80 8.25 -13.62
C ALA A 58 -10.22 7.10 -12.68
N ILE A 59 -11.45 6.62 -12.77
CA ILE A 59 -11.91 5.45 -12.01
C ILE A 59 -11.08 4.21 -12.38
N ARG A 60 -10.80 3.99 -13.66
CA ARG A 60 -9.98 2.88 -14.14
C ARG A 60 -8.56 2.94 -13.58
N VAL A 61 -7.89 4.09 -13.69
CA VAL A 61 -6.54 4.33 -13.13
C VAL A 61 -6.57 4.20 -11.61
N GLY A 62 -7.58 4.79 -10.97
CA GLY A 62 -7.79 4.74 -9.52
C GLY A 62 -8.01 3.33 -8.99
N THR A 63 -8.64 2.44 -9.76
CA THR A 63 -8.80 1.03 -9.41
C THR A 63 -7.44 0.36 -9.22
N SER A 64 -6.52 0.56 -10.16
CA SER A 64 -5.15 0.01 -10.08
C SER A 64 -4.36 0.66 -8.93
N GLY A 65 -4.42 1.99 -8.83
CA GLY A 65 -3.75 2.74 -7.76
C GLY A 65 -4.21 2.34 -6.37
N TYR A 66 -5.53 2.17 -6.20
CA TYR A 66 -6.13 1.69 -4.96
C TYR A 66 -5.64 0.28 -4.59
N ALA A 67 -5.68 -0.65 -5.55
CA ALA A 67 -5.25 -2.03 -5.32
C ALA A 67 -3.79 -2.12 -4.84
N GLN A 68 -2.92 -1.28 -5.41
CA GLN A 68 -1.49 -1.26 -5.09
C GLN A 68 -1.18 -0.60 -3.75
N ASN A 69 -1.92 0.45 -3.38
CA ASN A 69 -1.53 1.35 -2.29
C ASN A 69 -2.45 1.31 -1.07
N CYS A 70 -3.73 0.97 -1.25
CA CYS A 70 -4.76 1.18 -0.23
C CYS A 70 -5.44 -0.12 0.23
N ALA A 71 -5.65 -1.07 -0.70
CA ALA A 71 -6.47 -2.26 -0.47
C ALA A 71 -5.99 -3.13 0.69
N ARG A 72 -4.68 -3.17 0.95
CA ARG A 72 -4.11 -3.96 2.05
C ARG A 72 -4.67 -3.59 3.41
N CYS A 73 -4.97 -2.30 3.63
CA CYS A 73 -5.48 -1.79 4.90
C CYS A 73 -6.98 -1.46 4.83
N HIS A 74 -7.43 -0.87 3.71
CA HIS A 74 -8.81 -0.42 3.54
C HIS A 74 -9.73 -1.48 2.91
N GLY A 75 -9.21 -2.69 2.66
CA GLY A 75 -9.95 -3.82 2.14
C GLY A 75 -10.08 -3.83 0.62
N LEU A 76 -10.37 -5.00 0.07
CA LEU A 76 -10.64 -5.15 -1.35
C LEU A 76 -11.92 -4.40 -1.73
N GLN A 77 -11.90 -3.74 -2.88
CA GLN A 77 -13.03 -2.96 -3.40
C GLN A 77 -13.47 -1.80 -2.47
N ALA A 78 -12.59 -1.31 -1.60
CA ALA A 78 -12.82 -0.32 -0.56
C ALA A 78 -13.79 -0.77 0.56
N ILE A 79 -14.06 -2.07 0.65
CA ILE A 79 -14.88 -2.68 1.71
C ILE A 79 -13.97 -2.96 2.90
N SER A 80 -14.12 -2.18 3.97
CA SER A 80 -13.26 -2.30 5.14
C SER A 80 -13.48 -3.61 5.91
N GLY A 81 -12.38 -4.25 6.28
CA GLY A 81 -12.38 -5.37 7.23
C GLY A 81 -12.25 -4.93 8.70
N GLY A 82 -12.46 -3.64 9.02
CA GLY A 82 -12.39 -3.09 10.38
C GLY A 82 -11.00 -2.65 10.84
N MET A 83 -9.94 -2.90 10.06
CA MET A 83 -8.58 -2.44 10.39
C MET A 83 -8.40 -0.93 10.14
N SER A 84 -9.00 -0.43 9.09
CA SER A 84 -8.98 0.97 8.67
C SER A 84 -10.39 1.44 8.33
N PRO A 85 -10.67 2.75 8.25
CA PRO A 85 -11.98 3.25 7.86
C PRO A 85 -12.42 2.73 6.49
N ASP A 86 -13.73 2.52 6.32
CA ASP A 86 -14.35 2.24 5.03
C ASP A 86 -14.37 3.54 4.21
N LEU A 87 -13.65 3.55 3.09
CA LEU A 87 -13.53 4.77 2.28
C LEU A 87 -14.76 5.07 1.43
N ARG A 88 -15.70 4.11 1.30
CA ARG A 88 -16.98 4.31 0.61
C ARG A 88 -17.91 5.21 1.40
N GLU A 89 -17.77 5.22 2.74
CA GLU A 89 -18.61 6.00 3.64
C GLU A 89 -18.27 7.50 3.65
N MET A 90 -17.12 7.87 3.07
CA MET A 90 -16.71 9.26 2.96
C MET A 90 -17.53 9.98 1.88
N ASP A 91 -18.27 11.01 2.26
CA ASP A 91 -19.10 11.77 1.32
C ASP A 91 -18.27 12.46 0.23
N SER A 92 -18.90 12.63 -0.94
CA SER A 92 -18.29 13.21 -2.13
C SER A 92 -18.49 14.73 -2.17
N ASP A 93 -17.90 15.43 -1.19
CA ASP A 93 -17.94 16.86 -1.05
C ASP A 93 -16.56 17.47 -0.84
N LYS A 94 -16.47 18.78 -0.92
CA LYS A 94 -15.20 19.52 -0.83
C LYS A 94 -14.52 19.37 0.53
N GLU A 95 -15.26 19.26 1.63
CA GLU A 95 -14.67 19.13 2.97
C GLU A 95 -14.00 17.76 3.14
N ASN A 96 -14.71 16.71 2.73
CA ASN A 96 -14.18 15.35 2.73
C ASN A 96 -13.02 15.18 1.74
N ASP A 97 -13.06 15.84 0.59
CA ASP A 97 -11.97 15.83 -0.38
C ASP A 97 -10.68 16.47 0.19
N LYS A 98 -10.81 17.64 0.86
CA LYS A 98 -9.68 18.27 1.57
C LYS A 98 -9.10 17.35 2.66
N PHE A 99 -9.98 16.73 3.44
CA PHE A 99 -9.57 15.80 4.48
C PHE A 99 -8.84 14.60 3.86
N TYR A 100 -9.42 13.98 2.82
CA TYR A 100 -8.82 12.86 2.09
C TYR A 100 -7.43 13.22 1.55
N LEU A 101 -7.32 14.35 0.84
CA LEU A 101 -6.05 14.84 0.31
C LEU A 101 -5.01 15.02 1.41
N SER A 102 -5.37 15.71 2.50
CA SER A 102 -4.48 15.97 3.62
C SER A 102 -3.98 14.68 4.28
N VAL A 103 -4.87 13.71 4.50
CA VAL A 103 -4.52 12.41 5.08
C VAL A 103 -3.62 11.61 4.17
N THR A 104 -3.92 11.58 2.88
CA THR A 104 -3.12 10.84 1.89
C THR A 104 -1.72 11.43 1.77
N LEU A 105 -1.60 12.75 1.70
CA LEU A 105 -0.27 13.38 1.61
C LEU A 105 0.59 13.18 2.85
N LYS A 106 0.01 13.29 4.05
CA LYS A 106 0.73 13.32 5.33
C LYS A 106 0.83 11.96 6.02
N GLY A 107 -0.03 11.02 5.66
CA GLY A 107 -0.20 9.77 6.39
C GLY A 107 -0.82 9.97 7.78
N ARG A 108 -0.77 8.92 8.58
CA ARG A 108 -1.23 8.92 9.97
C ARG A 108 -0.26 8.18 10.87
N ALA A 109 0.07 8.81 11.98
CA ALA A 109 0.88 8.21 13.04
C ALA A 109 0.22 8.45 14.41
N ARG A 110 0.41 7.51 15.33
CA ARG A 110 -0.04 7.61 16.72
C ARG A 110 1.02 6.98 17.62
N ASN A 111 1.42 7.69 18.68
CA ASN A 111 2.43 7.23 19.62
C ASN A 111 3.73 6.77 18.95
N GLY A 112 4.21 7.51 17.94
CA GLY A 112 5.41 7.19 17.17
C GLY A 112 5.28 6.03 16.18
N LYS A 113 4.13 5.37 16.09
CA LYS A 113 3.87 4.29 15.14
C LYS A 113 3.08 4.81 13.94
N VAL A 114 3.59 4.55 12.73
CA VAL A 114 2.89 4.87 11.48
C VAL A 114 1.81 3.82 11.22
N TYR A 115 0.56 4.29 11.05
CA TYR A 115 -0.60 3.46 10.70
C TYR A 115 -0.94 3.58 9.23
N MET A 116 -0.73 4.75 8.63
CA MET A 116 -0.89 5.00 7.21
C MET A 116 0.36 5.76 6.75
N PRO A 117 1.11 5.27 5.77
CA PRO A 117 2.29 5.97 5.27
C PRO A 117 1.89 7.28 4.58
N PRO A 118 2.78 8.28 4.52
CA PRO A 118 2.60 9.46 3.69
C PRO A 118 2.84 9.10 2.21
N TYR A 119 2.02 9.63 1.31
CA TYR A 119 2.12 9.35 -0.12
C TYR A 119 2.64 10.54 -0.95
N LYS A 120 2.97 11.67 -0.28
CA LYS A 120 3.37 12.92 -0.93
C LYS A 120 4.52 12.75 -1.94
N GLU A 121 5.50 11.91 -1.63
CA GLU A 121 6.70 11.73 -2.46
C GLU A 121 6.51 10.67 -3.56
N THR A 122 5.40 9.93 -3.54
CA THR A 122 5.22 8.77 -4.44
C THR A 122 4.03 8.94 -5.38
N LEU A 123 2.93 9.53 -4.90
CA LEU A 123 1.72 9.73 -5.70
C LEU A 123 1.60 11.19 -6.14
N SER A 124 1.42 11.40 -7.45
CA SER A 124 1.00 12.70 -7.97
C SER A 124 -0.42 13.04 -7.52
N GLN A 125 -0.83 14.30 -7.64
CA GLN A 125 -2.21 14.66 -7.33
C GLN A 125 -3.22 13.97 -8.26
N GLU A 126 -2.84 13.70 -9.51
CA GLU A 126 -3.66 12.94 -10.44
C GLU A 126 -3.94 11.52 -9.91
N ALA A 127 -2.89 10.84 -9.41
CA ALA A 127 -3.04 9.51 -8.83
C ALA A 127 -3.93 9.53 -7.58
N ILE A 128 -3.75 10.51 -6.71
CA ILE A 128 -4.54 10.67 -5.49
C ILE A 128 -6.02 10.88 -5.84
N TRP A 129 -6.32 11.77 -6.79
CA TRP A 129 -7.69 12.05 -7.20
C TRP A 129 -8.33 10.92 -8.02
N ALA A 130 -7.54 10.18 -8.79
CA ALA A 130 -8.02 8.98 -9.46
C ALA A 130 -8.43 7.90 -8.44
N ILE A 131 -7.62 7.67 -7.39
CA ILE A 131 -7.96 6.74 -6.30
C ILE A 131 -9.22 7.21 -5.57
N ARG A 132 -9.38 8.52 -5.32
CA ARG A 132 -10.59 9.08 -4.72
C ARG A 132 -11.82 8.83 -5.61
N SER A 133 -11.72 9.07 -6.92
CA SER A 133 -12.79 8.80 -7.89
C SER A 133 -13.19 7.32 -7.89
N TYR A 134 -12.23 6.42 -7.75
CA TYR A 134 -12.53 4.99 -7.59
C TYR A 134 -13.33 4.72 -6.30
N THR A 135 -12.90 5.24 -5.14
CA THR A 135 -13.62 4.98 -3.88
C THR A 135 -15.04 5.56 -3.90
N GLU A 136 -15.23 6.74 -4.49
CA GLU A 136 -16.54 7.38 -4.70
C GLU A 136 -17.46 6.57 -5.63
N SER A 137 -16.89 5.82 -6.57
CA SER A 137 -17.64 4.98 -7.51
C SER A 137 -18.13 3.67 -6.88
N ARG A 138 -17.64 3.34 -5.68
CA ARG A 138 -18.03 2.08 -5.01
C ARG A 138 -19.38 2.25 -4.31
N PRO A 139 -20.29 1.25 -4.40
CA PRO A 139 -21.58 1.34 -3.73
C PRO A 139 -21.38 1.38 -2.20
N LYS A 140 -22.11 2.28 -1.55
CA LYS A 140 -22.32 2.24 -0.08
C LYS A 140 -23.29 1.12 0.25
N GLU A 141 -23.10 0.44 1.36
CA GLU A 141 -24.04 -0.56 1.88
C GLU A 141 -25.13 0.11 2.71
#